data_1fca65076660bd985573826733774083
#
_entry.id   1fca65076660bd985573826733774083
#
_cell.length_a   1.000
_cell.length_b   1.000
_cell.length_c   1.000
_cell.angle_alpha   90.00
_cell.angle_beta   90.00
_cell.angle_gamma   90.00
#
_symmetry.space_group_name_H-M   'P 1'
#
loop_
_entity.id
_entity.type
_entity.pdbx_description
1 polymer ?
#
loop_
_entity_poly.entity_id
_entity_poly.type
_entity_poly.pdbx_seq_one_letter_code
_entity_poly.pdbx_strand_id
1 'polypeptide(L)'
;MDAVLTKLMVWWSSASTTEMVWLAIGFSAQLMFSMRFIVQWIASERARQSIVPEMFWYFSFAGGAMLFAYALYRVDPVFILGQGTGLLISARNIHFIWRGKREARDAERSQKIAAE
;
A
#
# COMPACT_ATOMS: atom_id res chain seq x y z
N MET A 1 -0.84 8.38 -30.38
CA MET A 1 0.40 7.84 -29.80
C MET A 1 1.52 8.88 -29.78
N ASP A 2 1.80 9.43 -30.94
CA ASP A 2 2.88 10.44 -31.07
C ASP A 2 2.64 11.69 -30.25
N ALA A 3 1.38 12.15 -30.15
CA ALA A 3 1.02 13.32 -29.36
C ALA A 3 1.28 13.10 -27.85
N VAL A 4 1.01 11.88 -27.37
CA VAL A 4 1.24 11.51 -25.98
C VAL A 4 2.76 11.44 -25.69
N LEU A 5 3.52 10.82 -26.58
CA LEU A 5 4.96 10.75 -26.46
C LEU A 5 5.61 12.12 -26.48
N THR A 6 5.16 12.99 -27.39
CA THR A 6 5.66 14.36 -27.50
C THR A 6 5.38 15.14 -26.21
N LYS A 7 4.18 15.02 -25.66
CA LYS A 7 3.81 15.68 -24.41
C LYS A 7 4.66 15.18 -23.24
N LEU A 8 4.88 13.88 -23.17
CA LEU A 8 5.73 13.28 -22.15
C LEU A 8 7.18 13.75 -22.24
N MET A 9 7.70 13.80 -23.45
CA MET A 9 9.08 14.26 -23.70
C MET A 9 9.24 15.73 -23.34
N VAL A 10 8.30 16.57 -23.73
CA VAL A 10 8.30 18.00 -23.39
C VAL A 10 8.21 18.18 -21.88
N TRP A 11 7.30 17.47 -21.25
CA TRP A 11 7.13 17.51 -19.80
C TRP A 11 8.42 17.08 -19.09
N TRP A 12 9.00 15.98 -19.53
CA TRP A 12 10.23 15.43 -18.97
C TRP A 12 11.39 16.42 -19.06
N SER A 13 11.58 17.04 -20.22
CA SER A 13 12.67 17.98 -20.44
C SER A 13 12.48 19.31 -19.70
N SER A 14 11.22 19.67 -19.37
CA SER A 14 10.89 20.91 -18.66
C SER A 14 10.71 20.71 -17.16
N ALA A 15 10.69 19.45 -16.68
CA ALA A 15 10.46 19.16 -15.28
C ALA A 15 11.63 19.64 -14.41
N SER A 16 11.31 20.25 -13.27
CA SER A 16 12.30 20.67 -12.30
C SER A 16 12.84 19.46 -11.53
N THR A 17 13.98 19.64 -10.83
CA THR A 17 14.53 18.59 -9.97
C THR A 17 13.53 18.14 -8.91
N THR A 18 12.80 19.10 -8.32
CA THR A 18 11.78 18.80 -7.32
C THR A 18 10.68 17.93 -7.89
N GLU A 19 10.21 18.24 -9.11
CA GLU A 19 9.19 17.43 -9.79
C GLU A 19 9.68 16.02 -10.08
N MET A 20 10.95 15.90 -10.49
CA MET A 20 11.55 14.59 -10.77
C MET A 20 11.65 13.73 -9.51
N VAL A 21 12.02 14.33 -8.38
CA VAL A 21 12.08 13.62 -7.10
C VAL A 21 10.70 13.12 -6.69
N TRP A 22 9.67 13.99 -6.78
CA TRP A 22 8.31 13.61 -6.43
C TRP A 22 7.74 12.57 -7.39
N LEU A 23 8.12 12.65 -8.66
CA LEU A 23 7.73 11.65 -9.66
C LEU A 23 8.32 10.28 -9.31
N ALA A 24 9.59 10.25 -8.92
CA ALA A 24 10.25 9.01 -8.50
C ALA A 24 9.57 8.42 -7.26
N ILE A 25 9.21 9.27 -6.30
CA ILE A 25 8.46 8.84 -5.10
C ILE A 25 7.11 8.27 -5.51
N GLY A 26 6.40 8.94 -6.43
CA GLY A 26 5.09 8.49 -6.91
C GLY A 26 5.15 7.13 -7.60
N PHE A 27 6.12 6.93 -8.48
CA PHE A 27 6.30 5.65 -9.17
C PHE A 27 6.70 4.54 -8.21
N SER A 28 7.60 4.83 -7.26
CA SER A 28 7.99 3.86 -6.24
C SER A 28 6.80 3.48 -5.37
N ALA A 29 5.99 4.46 -4.98
CA ALA A 29 4.77 4.23 -4.21
C ALA A 29 3.77 3.39 -4.99
N GLN A 30 3.61 3.66 -6.27
CA GLN A 30 2.69 2.92 -7.13
C GLN A 30 3.15 1.47 -7.27
N LEU A 31 4.43 1.25 -7.44
CA LEU A 31 5.00 -0.10 -7.52
C LEU A 31 4.73 -0.86 -6.22
N MET A 32 5.02 -0.23 -5.10
CA MET A 32 4.79 -0.84 -3.78
C MET A 32 3.31 -1.13 -3.56
N PHE A 33 2.45 -0.19 -3.92
CA PHE A 33 1.00 -0.34 -3.80
C PHE A 33 0.49 -1.49 -4.68
N SER A 34 1.07 -1.64 -5.89
CA SER A 34 0.70 -2.71 -6.82
C SER A 34 1.19 -4.07 -6.34
N MET A 35 2.30 -4.11 -5.62
CA MET A 35 2.85 -5.36 -5.07
C MET A 35 1.85 -6.06 -4.16
N ARG A 36 0.96 -5.32 -3.51
CA ARG A 36 -0.08 -5.94 -2.67
C ARG A 36 -0.95 -6.91 -3.45
N PHE A 37 -1.27 -6.58 -4.70
CA PHE A 37 -2.07 -7.46 -5.56
C PHE A 37 -1.28 -8.68 -6.03
N ILE A 38 0.01 -8.50 -6.30
CA ILE A 38 0.89 -9.60 -6.71
C ILE A 38 1.03 -10.60 -5.57
N VAL A 39 1.24 -10.11 -4.35
CA VAL A 39 1.33 -10.94 -3.15
C VAL A 39 0.03 -11.71 -2.93
N GLN A 40 -1.11 -11.03 -3.06
CA GLN A 40 -2.42 -11.66 -2.93
C GLN A 40 -2.63 -12.74 -3.98
N TRP A 41 -2.25 -12.43 -5.22
CA TRP A 41 -2.41 -13.38 -6.33
C TRP A 41 -1.59 -14.64 -6.10
N ILE A 42 -0.32 -14.50 -5.75
CA ILE A 42 0.56 -15.64 -5.49
C ILE A 42 0.03 -16.46 -4.32
N ALA A 43 -0.37 -15.81 -3.24
CA ALA A 43 -0.91 -16.49 -2.06
C ALA A 43 -2.18 -17.27 -2.39
N SER A 44 -3.07 -16.67 -3.19
CA SER A 44 -4.32 -17.31 -3.62
C SER A 44 -4.05 -18.50 -4.52
N GLU A 45 -3.08 -18.40 -5.42
CA GLU A 45 -2.69 -19.50 -6.31
C GLU A 45 -2.15 -20.68 -5.50
N ARG A 46 -1.30 -20.41 -4.51
CA ARG A 46 -0.73 -21.47 -3.66
C ARG A 46 -1.78 -22.15 -2.82
N ALA A 47 -2.74 -21.39 -2.29
CA ALA A 47 -3.80 -21.92 -1.44
C ALA A 47 -4.97 -22.50 -2.25
N ARG A 48 -5.03 -22.25 -3.56
CA ARG A 48 -6.13 -22.62 -4.46
C ARG A 48 -7.48 -22.09 -3.97
N GLN A 49 -7.46 -20.95 -3.30
CA GLN A 49 -8.64 -20.22 -2.86
C GLN A 49 -8.28 -18.75 -2.74
N SER A 50 -9.28 -17.88 -2.81
CA SER A 50 -9.06 -16.45 -2.68
C SER A 50 -8.72 -16.11 -1.24
N ILE A 51 -7.52 -15.62 -1.01
CA ILE A 51 -7.08 -15.17 0.32
C ILE A 51 -6.40 -13.81 0.22
N VAL A 52 -6.45 -13.06 1.32
CA VAL A 52 -5.77 -11.77 1.44
C VAL A 52 -4.72 -11.93 2.55
N PRO A 53 -3.43 -12.10 2.19
CA PRO A 53 -2.40 -12.30 3.20
C PRO A 53 -2.12 -11.01 3.97
N GLU A 54 -1.51 -11.18 5.14
CA GLU A 54 -1.15 -10.06 6.02
C GLU A 54 -0.27 -9.04 5.30
N MET A 55 0.65 -9.49 4.46
CA MET A 55 1.55 -8.62 3.69
C MET A 55 0.80 -7.65 2.77
N PHE A 56 -0.38 -8.05 2.29
CA PHE A 56 -1.23 -7.18 1.47
C PHE A 56 -1.49 -5.84 2.17
N TRP A 57 -1.80 -5.90 3.45
CA TRP A 57 -2.15 -4.71 4.23
C TRP A 57 -0.94 -3.82 4.50
N TYR A 58 0.22 -4.43 4.70
CA TYR A 58 1.47 -3.67 4.90
C TYR A 58 1.88 -2.93 3.63
N PHE A 59 1.86 -3.60 2.48
CA PHE A 59 2.13 -2.95 1.20
C PHE A 59 1.08 -1.89 0.88
N SER A 60 -0.17 -2.15 1.22
CA SER A 60 -1.27 -1.21 1.02
C SER A 60 -1.07 0.05 1.86
N PHE A 61 -0.69 -0.11 3.12
CA PHE A 61 -0.46 1.03 4.01
C PHE A 61 0.77 1.84 3.56
N ALA A 62 1.89 1.19 3.33
CA ALA A 62 3.14 1.86 2.96
C ALA A 62 3.01 2.58 1.61
N GLY A 63 2.54 1.86 0.59
CA GLY A 63 2.33 2.45 -0.73
C GLY A 63 1.27 3.54 -0.71
N GLY A 64 0.19 3.30 0.03
CA GLY A 64 -0.89 4.27 0.19
C GLY A 64 -0.43 5.56 0.86
N ALA A 65 0.42 5.45 1.88
CA ALA A 65 0.98 6.62 2.56
C ALA A 65 1.85 7.45 1.62
N MET A 66 2.68 6.78 0.82
CA MET A 66 3.52 7.45 -0.17
C MET A 66 2.68 8.11 -1.26
N LEU A 67 1.66 7.41 -1.75
CA LEU A 67 0.74 7.97 -2.75
C LEU A 67 -0.07 9.12 -2.20
N PHE A 68 -0.47 9.05 -0.94
CA PHE A 68 -1.18 10.14 -0.27
C PHE A 68 -0.30 11.39 -0.20
N ALA A 69 0.97 11.21 0.18
CA ALA A 69 1.94 12.32 0.20
C ALA A 69 2.11 12.92 -1.19
N TYR A 70 2.22 12.08 -2.21
CA TYR A 70 2.32 12.53 -3.59
C TYR A 70 1.06 13.30 -4.01
N ALA A 71 -0.12 12.81 -3.62
CA ALA A 71 -1.40 13.46 -3.92
C ALA A 71 -1.49 14.85 -3.27
N LEU A 72 -1.00 14.98 -2.05
CA LEU A 72 -0.94 16.28 -1.36
C LEU A 72 -0.01 17.25 -2.08
N TYR A 73 1.12 16.76 -2.56
CA TYR A 73 2.05 17.57 -3.34
C TYR A 73 1.40 18.08 -4.63
N ARG A 74 0.65 17.21 -5.33
CA ARG A 74 -0.02 17.54 -6.58
C ARG A 74 -1.32 18.32 -6.36
N VAL A 75 -1.82 18.35 -5.13
CA VAL A 75 -3.08 18.99 -4.75
C VAL A 75 -4.25 18.45 -5.60
N ASP A 76 -4.36 17.12 -5.67
CA ASP A 76 -5.43 16.44 -6.39
C ASP A 76 -6.48 15.97 -5.38
N PRO A 77 -7.63 16.65 -5.26
CA PRO A 77 -8.61 16.31 -4.22
C PRO A 77 -9.22 14.92 -4.39
N VAL A 78 -9.39 14.45 -5.62
CA VAL A 78 -9.93 13.10 -5.87
C VAL A 78 -8.95 12.04 -5.38
N PHE A 79 -7.69 12.20 -5.71
CA PHE A 79 -6.63 11.28 -5.32
C PHE A 79 -6.37 11.32 -3.81
N ILE A 80 -6.40 12.50 -3.22
CA ILE A 80 -6.25 12.69 -1.77
C ILE A 80 -7.34 11.93 -1.03
N LEU A 81 -8.59 12.09 -1.45
CA LEU A 81 -9.73 11.41 -0.82
C LEU A 81 -9.61 9.90 -0.95
N GLY A 82 -9.28 9.42 -2.14
CA GLY A 82 -9.14 7.98 -2.39
C GLY A 82 -8.03 7.34 -1.57
N GLN A 83 -6.85 7.94 -1.59
CA GLN A 83 -5.70 7.39 -0.84
C GLN A 83 -5.89 7.54 0.67
N GLY A 84 -6.49 8.64 1.12
CA GLY A 84 -6.78 8.84 2.54
C GLY A 84 -7.74 7.78 3.07
N THR A 85 -8.79 7.48 2.32
CA THR A 85 -9.74 6.42 2.66
C THR A 85 -9.04 5.07 2.72
N GLY A 86 -8.20 4.77 1.72
CA GLY A 86 -7.43 3.53 1.67
C GLY A 86 -6.49 3.39 2.86
N LEU A 87 -5.85 4.48 3.28
CA LEU A 87 -4.98 4.48 4.45
C LEU A 87 -5.73 4.14 5.73
N LEU A 88 -6.91 4.74 5.91
CA LEU A 88 -7.74 4.45 7.08
C LEU A 88 -8.16 2.99 7.13
N ILE A 89 -8.57 2.43 5.99
CA ILE A 89 -8.96 1.04 5.89
C ILE A 89 -7.78 0.12 6.18
N SER A 90 -6.62 0.38 5.59
CA SER A 90 -5.41 -0.41 5.78
C SER A 90 -4.93 -0.36 7.24
N ALA A 91 -4.93 0.83 7.84
CA ALA A 91 -4.54 1.00 9.24
C ALA A 91 -5.43 0.20 10.17
N ARG A 92 -6.74 0.25 9.91
CA ARG A 92 -7.71 -0.49 10.73
C ARG A 92 -7.53 -2.00 10.59
N ASN A 93 -7.30 -2.48 9.37
CA ASN A 93 -7.07 -3.91 9.14
C ASN A 93 -5.77 -4.38 9.78
N ILE A 94 -4.71 -3.59 9.73
CA ILE A 94 -3.46 -3.89 10.40
C ILE A 94 -3.67 -3.94 11.91
N HIS A 95 -4.44 -2.99 12.44
CA HIS A 95 -4.78 -2.98 13.88
C HIS A 95 -5.48 -4.29 14.29
N PHE A 96 -6.47 -4.74 13.52
CA PHE A 96 -7.17 -5.98 13.81
C PHE A 96 -6.26 -7.21 13.72
N ILE A 97 -5.33 -7.22 12.76
CA ILE A 97 -4.34 -8.29 12.63
C ILE A 97 -3.47 -8.38 13.89
N TRP A 98 -2.97 -7.24 14.32
CA TRP A 98 -2.12 -7.18 15.53
C TRP A 98 -2.90 -7.56 16.78
N ARG A 99 -4.14 -7.11 16.88
CA ARG A 99 -5.01 -7.44 18.00
C ARG A 99 -5.28 -8.94 18.04
N GLY A 100 -5.58 -9.55 16.89
CA GLY A 100 -5.80 -10.98 16.79
C GLY A 100 -4.56 -11.79 17.20
N LYS A 101 -3.38 -11.34 16.78
CA LYS A 101 -2.12 -11.98 17.16
C LYS A 101 -1.87 -11.88 18.66
N ARG A 102 -2.17 -10.74 19.25
CA ARG A 102 -2.02 -10.53 20.69
C ARG A 102 -2.97 -11.44 21.47
N GLU A 103 -4.22 -11.52 21.05
CA GLU A 103 -5.22 -12.40 21.68
C GLU A 103 -4.82 -13.87 21.58
N ALA A 104 -4.32 -14.30 20.41
CA ALA A 104 -3.84 -15.67 20.21
C ALA A 104 -2.65 -15.99 21.10
N ARG A 105 -1.72 -15.04 21.22
CA ARG A 105 -0.55 -15.19 22.09
C ARG A 105 -0.95 -15.30 23.55
N ASP A 106 -1.89 -14.47 23.99
CA ASP A 106 -2.38 -14.48 25.37
C ASP A 106 -3.13 -15.78 25.67
N ALA A 107 -3.90 -16.28 24.70
CA ALA A 107 -4.60 -17.56 24.84
C ALA A 107 -3.64 -18.74 24.97
N GLU A 108 -2.59 -18.77 24.15
CA GLU A 108 -1.54 -19.78 24.23
C GLU A 108 -0.84 -19.74 25.59
N ARG A 109 -0.53 -18.54 26.05
CA ARG A 109 0.13 -18.33 27.34
C ARG A 109 -0.73 -18.83 28.48
N SER A 110 -2.04 -18.54 28.44
CA SER A 110 -2.99 -19.01 29.44
C SER A 110 -3.11 -20.52 29.47
N GLN A 111 -3.16 -21.17 28.30
CA GLN A 111 -3.20 -22.61 28.16
C GLN A 111 -1.94 -23.25 28.71
N LYS A 112 -0.78 -22.67 28.43
CA LYS A 112 0.51 -23.16 28.89
C LYS A 112 0.62 -23.08 30.42
N ILE A 113 0.15 -21.99 31.00
CA ILE A 113 0.12 -21.80 32.44
C ILE A 113 -0.82 -22.81 33.09
N ALA A 114 -1.99 -23.05 32.51
CA ALA A 114 -2.97 -24.00 33.01
C ALA A 114 -2.46 -25.44 32.95
N ALA A 115 -1.59 -25.75 31.99
CA ALA A 115 -1.00 -27.10 31.85
C ALA A 115 0.09 -27.41 32.89
N GLU A 116 0.66 -26.37 33.48
CA GLU A 116 1.66 -26.55 34.57
C GLU A 116 0.96 -26.73 35.90
#